data_40d3c4544c3bae8a2ef8f7bf7030e017
#
_entry.id   40d3c4544c3bae8a2ef8f7bf7030e017
#
_cell.length_a   1.000
_cell.length_b   1.000
_cell.length_c   1.000
_cell.angle_alpha   90.00
_cell.angle_beta   90.00
_cell.angle_gamma   90.00
#
_symmetry.space_group_name_H-M   'P 1'
#
loop_
_entity.id
_entity.type
_entity.pdbx_description
1 polymer ?
#
loop_
_entity_poly.entity_id
_entity_poly.type
_entity_poly.pdbx_seq_one_letter_code
_entity_poly.pdbx_strand_id
1 'polypeptide(L)'
;REAEQIFEWRMISKHWQPMLSDDPDFLFYSCFGQEHLKYNCIRIFYTPENIRPRFDRCDYAFSYDLPITQRNYRLPIYRRWPEYKNLLRPRDPDRIAAQKRQFCAFMVSNPHAIERIDFFNRLSKYKKVDSGGGYLNNIGYRVERGSQNKLDWMRNYKFSITFENSCYPGYTTEKLMHALLADTIPIYWGNPLASLDFNPKAFINCHDYSSFDDVVELVREIDQNEALYKE
;
A
#
# COMPACT_ATOMS: atom_id res chain seq x y z
N ARG A 1 -13.94 -6.25 23.79
CA ARG A 1 -13.02 -5.09 23.81
C ARG A 1 -12.19 -4.95 22.52
N GLU A 2 -11.80 -6.06 21.89
CA GLU A 2 -11.01 -6.01 20.65
C GLU A 2 -11.84 -5.56 19.43
N ALA A 3 -13.10 -5.98 19.33
CA ALA A 3 -13.98 -5.61 18.21
C ALA A 3 -14.22 -4.10 18.10
N GLU A 4 -14.32 -3.40 19.22
CA GLU A 4 -14.52 -1.95 19.27
C GLU A 4 -13.32 -1.15 18.72
N GLN A 5 -12.16 -1.78 18.60
CA GLN A 5 -10.94 -1.14 18.06
C GLN A 5 -10.80 -1.28 16.56
N ILE A 6 -11.54 -2.16 15.90
CA ILE A 6 -11.47 -2.35 14.46
C ILE A 6 -12.11 -1.17 13.71
N PHE A 7 -11.63 -0.95 12.50
CA PHE A 7 -12.07 0.17 11.66
C PHE A 7 -13.56 0.12 11.37
N GLU A 8 -14.10 -1.03 11.02
CA GLU A 8 -15.50 -1.25 10.67
C GLU A 8 -16.41 -0.87 11.83
N TRP A 9 -16.11 -1.32 13.03
CA TRP A 9 -16.87 -0.98 14.24
C TRP A 9 -16.89 0.53 14.48
N ARG A 10 -15.72 1.19 14.42
CA ARG A 10 -15.62 2.64 14.61
C ARG A 10 -16.38 3.43 13.55
N MET A 11 -16.47 2.93 12.32
CA MET A 11 -17.25 3.59 11.26
C MET A 11 -18.75 3.44 11.47
N ILE A 12 -19.20 2.24 11.83
CA ILE A 12 -20.61 1.95 12.11
C ILE A 12 -21.09 2.73 13.33
N SER A 13 -20.28 2.78 14.40
CA SER A 13 -20.62 3.46 15.66
C SER A 13 -20.81 4.98 15.53
N LYS A 14 -20.42 5.59 14.41
CA LYS A 14 -20.69 7.01 14.12
C LYS A 14 -22.18 7.27 13.80
N HIS A 15 -22.89 6.26 13.36
CA HIS A 15 -24.24 6.41 12.82
C HIS A 15 -25.26 5.51 13.54
N TRP A 16 -24.80 4.43 14.18
CA TRP A 16 -25.64 3.43 14.87
C TRP A 16 -24.99 3.06 16.21
N GLN A 17 -25.74 2.34 17.03
CA GLN A 17 -25.27 1.76 18.27
C GLN A 17 -25.15 0.23 18.10
N PRO A 18 -24.03 -0.27 17.49
CA PRO A 18 -23.86 -1.69 17.27
C PRO A 18 -23.66 -2.42 18.61
N MET A 19 -24.16 -3.65 18.70
CA MET A 19 -23.95 -4.55 19.83
C MET A 19 -23.31 -5.84 19.32
N LEU A 20 -22.39 -6.39 20.09
CA LEU A 20 -21.84 -7.74 19.82
C LEU A 20 -22.86 -8.78 20.23
N SER A 21 -23.04 -9.79 19.39
CA SER A 21 -23.99 -10.89 19.62
C SER A 21 -23.40 -12.20 19.10
N ASP A 22 -23.75 -13.30 19.77
CA ASP A 22 -23.48 -14.67 19.29
C ASP A 22 -24.48 -15.10 18.20
N ASP A 23 -25.62 -14.41 18.09
CA ASP A 23 -26.62 -14.54 17.01
C ASP A 23 -26.78 -13.16 16.32
N PRO A 24 -25.85 -12.77 15.43
CA PRO A 24 -25.81 -11.44 14.86
C PRO A 24 -26.72 -11.31 13.60
N ASP A 25 -27.27 -10.12 13.39
CA ASP A 25 -27.92 -9.75 12.10
C ASP A 25 -26.91 -9.58 10.97
N PHE A 26 -25.68 -9.11 11.30
CA PHE A 26 -24.60 -8.80 10.35
C PHE A 26 -23.27 -9.37 10.85
N LEU A 27 -22.55 -10.07 9.99
CA LEU A 27 -21.23 -10.60 10.28
C LEU A 27 -20.18 -10.03 9.34
N PHE A 28 -19.23 -9.25 9.88
CA PHE A 28 -18.01 -8.88 9.15
C PHE A 28 -16.97 -9.98 9.31
N TYR A 29 -16.40 -10.43 8.20
CA TYR A 29 -15.39 -11.48 8.22
C TYR A 29 -14.30 -11.23 7.17
N SER A 30 -13.13 -11.85 7.37
CA SER A 30 -11.98 -11.73 6.48
C SER A 30 -11.68 -13.07 5.79
N CYS A 31 -10.60 -13.11 5.02
CA CYS A 31 -10.16 -14.29 4.27
C CYS A 31 -9.59 -15.43 5.14
N PHE A 32 -9.48 -15.23 6.44
CA PHE A 32 -8.90 -16.22 7.36
C PHE A 32 -9.99 -17.07 8.01
N GLY A 33 -9.83 -18.40 7.92
CA GLY A 33 -10.77 -19.34 8.53
C GLY A 33 -12.10 -19.52 7.77
N GLN A 34 -13.00 -20.28 8.36
CA GLN A 34 -14.32 -20.62 7.80
C GLN A 34 -15.46 -20.47 8.82
N GLU A 35 -15.20 -19.88 9.97
CA GLU A 35 -16.18 -19.74 11.04
C GLU A 35 -17.42 -18.95 10.64
N HIS A 36 -17.27 -18.01 9.68
CA HIS A 36 -18.37 -17.22 9.11
C HIS A 36 -19.49 -18.08 8.49
N LEU A 37 -19.19 -19.32 8.07
CA LEU A 37 -20.18 -20.22 7.48
C LEU A 37 -21.16 -20.81 8.50
N LYS A 38 -20.89 -20.70 9.78
CA LYS A 38 -21.76 -21.20 10.87
C LYS A 38 -22.94 -20.27 11.17
N TYR A 39 -22.87 -19.01 10.69
CA TYR A 39 -23.87 -17.99 11.00
C TYR A 39 -24.88 -17.85 9.87
N ASN A 40 -26.16 -17.85 10.21
CA ASN A 40 -27.27 -17.61 9.28
C ASN A 40 -27.70 -16.13 9.34
N CYS A 41 -26.86 -15.25 8.83
CA CYS A 41 -27.03 -13.81 8.88
C CYS A 41 -26.48 -13.15 7.60
N ILE A 42 -26.60 -11.82 7.47
CA ILE A 42 -25.98 -11.07 6.38
C ILE A 42 -24.46 -11.08 6.59
N ARG A 43 -23.72 -11.70 5.67
CA ARG A 43 -22.26 -11.83 5.72
C ARG A 43 -21.60 -10.80 4.83
N ILE A 44 -20.72 -9.99 5.41
CA ILE A 44 -20.00 -8.91 4.74
C ILE A 44 -18.52 -9.26 4.74
N PHE A 45 -17.99 -9.53 3.56
CA PHE A 45 -16.57 -9.85 3.37
C PHE A 45 -15.72 -8.59 3.31
N TYR A 46 -14.58 -8.58 3.99
CA TYR A 46 -13.53 -7.58 3.83
C TYR A 46 -12.15 -8.19 4.11
N THR A 47 -11.16 -7.88 3.25
CA THR A 47 -9.78 -8.30 3.48
C THR A 47 -8.80 -7.27 2.97
N PRO A 48 -7.63 -7.09 3.66
CA PRO A 48 -6.49 -6.33 3.15
C PRO A 48 -5.64 -7.12 2.15
N GLU A 49 -5.91 -8.43 1.99
CA GLU A 49 -5.15 -9.32 1.13
C GLU A 49 -5.72 -9.33 -0.30
N ASN A 50 -4.89 -9.71 -1.29
CA ASN A 50 -5.29 -9.80 -2.68
C ASN A 50 -6.16 -11.04 -2.95
N ILE A 51 -7.31 -11.12 -2.28
CA ILE A 51 -8.28 -12.23 -2.35
C ILE A 51 -9.63 -11.68 -2.76
N ARG A 52 -10.26 -12.38 -3.69
CA ARG A 52 -11.57 -12.00 -4.25
C ARG A 52 -12.73 -12.44 -3.36
N PRO A 53 -13.80 -11.61 -3.27
CA PRO A 53 -15.02 -12.02 -2.60
C PRO A 53 -15.64 -13.22 -3.29
N ARG A 54 -16.20 -14.12 -2.51
CA ARG A 54 -16.97 -15.26 -2.98
C ARG A 54 -18.44 -15.04 -2.65
N PHE A 55 -19.23 -14.61 -3.64
CA PHE A 55 -20.64 -14.28 -3.45
C PHE A 55 -21.57 -15.49 -3.28
N ASP A 56 -21.02 -16.69 -3.32
CA ASP A 56 -21.65 -17.92 -2.80
C ASP A 56 -21.49 -18.06 -1.28
N ARG A 57 -20.62 -17.23 -0.64
CA ARG A 57 -20.31 -17.27 0.79
C ARG A 57 -20.52 -15.93 1.51
N CYS A 58 -20.75 -14.85 0.79
CA CYS A 58 -21.06 -13.54 1.35
C CYS A 58 -22.19 -12.85 0.57
N ASP A 59 -22.93 -12.01 1.27
CA ASP A 59 -24.00 -11.21 0.70
C ASP A 59 -23.43 -9.92 0.10
N TYR A 60 -22.48 -9.29 0.80
CA TYR A 60 -21.80 -8.07 0.39
C TYR A 60 -20.30 -8.20 0.59
N ALA A 61 -19.54 -7.34 -0.11
CA ALA A 61 -18.10 -7.27 0.03
C ALA A 61 -17.58 -5.83 -0.06
N PHE A 62 -16.55 -5.56 0.75
CA PHE A 62 -15.61 -4.46 0.52
C PHE A 62 -14.32 -5.06 0.00
N SER A 63 -13.93 -4.74 -1.23
CA SER A 63 -12.77 -5.38 -1.85
C SER A 63 -11.92 -4.39 -2.67
N TYR A 64 -10.85 -4.88 -3.27
CA TYR A 64 -10.05 -4.13 -4.23
C TYR A 64 -10.65 -4.13 -5.64
N ASP A 65 -11.56 -5.05 -5.93
CA ASP A 65 -12.13 -5.19 -7.26
C ASP A 65 -12.90 -3.95 -7.69
N LEU A 66 -12.73 -3.57 -8.94
CA LEU A 66 -13.64 -2.62 -9.57
C LEU A 66 -15.07 -3.17 -9.49
N PRO A 67 -16.06 -2.35 -9.09
CA PRO A 67 -17.41 -2.83 -8.85
C PRO A 67 -18.09 -3.20 -10.17
N ILE A 68 -18.40 -4.49 -10.33
CA ILE A 68 -19.20 -5.04 -11.43
C ILE A 68 -20.60 -5.46 -10.97
N THR A 69 -20.86 -5.34 -9.68
CA THR A 69 -22.14 -5.67 -9.04
C THR A 69 -22.40 -4.73 -7.87
N GLN A 70 -23.65 -4.47 -7.53
CA GLN A 70 -24.04 -3.67 -6.35
C GLN A 70 -23.69 -4.35 -5.01
N ARG A 71 -23.33 -5.62 -5.03
CA ARG A 71 -22.89 -6.36 -3.84
C ARG A 71 -21.43 -6.10 -3.47
N ASN A 72 -20.64 -5.49 -4.36
CA ASN A 72 -19.24 -5.15 -4.12
C ASN A 72 -19.02 -3.65 -4.07
N TYR A 73 -18.46 -3.17 -2.97
CA TYR A 73 -17.97 -1.80 -2.85
C TYR A 73 -16.43 -1.79 -2.83
N ARG A 74 -15.81 -1.05 -3.76
CA ARG A 74 -14.35 -0.95 -3.81
C ARG A 74 -13.84 -0.12 -2.64
N LEU A 75 -13.10 -0.73 -1.73
CA LEU A 75 -12.49 -0.09 -0.57
C LEU A 75 -11.01 -0.51 -0.43
N PRO A 76 -10.09 0.10 -1.17
CA PRO A 76 -8.67 -0.14 -1.00
C PRO A 76 -8.21 0.19 0.41
N ILE A 77 -7.31 -0.64 0.97
CA ILE A 77 -6.92 -0.54 2.38
C ILE A 77 -6.30 0.81 2.75
N TYR A 78 -5.63 1.52 1.85
CA TYR A 78 -5.07 2.85 2.16
C TYR A 78 -6.14 3.86 2.60
N ARG A 79 -7.40 3.68 2.18
CA ARG A 79 -8.55 4.52 2.59
C ARG A 79 -8.91 4.39 4.08
N ARG A 80 -8.43 3.36 4.75
CA ARG A 80 -8.63 3.16 6.20
C ARG A 80 -7.73 4.04 7.05
N TRP A 81 -6.62 4.54 6.50
CA TRP A 81 -5.72 5.45 7.19
C TRP A 81 -6.18 6.90 7.01
N PRO A 82 -6.52 7.63 8.07
CA PRO A 82 -6.97 9.02 7.96
C PRO A 82 -5.91 9.93 7.33
N GLU A 83 -4.65 9.54 7.41
CA GLU A 83 -3.49 10.26 6.86
C GLU A 83 -3.53 10.41 5.34
N TYR A 84 -4.32 9.62 4.61
CA TYR A 84 -4.46 9.77 3.15
C TYR A 84 -4.89 11.19 2.76
N LYS A 85 -5.60 11.91 3.64
CA LYS A 85 -6.01 13.30 3.42
C LYS A 85 -4.82 14.25 3.28
N ASN A 86 -3.69 13.91 3.89
CA ASN A 86 -2.46 14.69 3.83
C ASN A 86 -1.72 14.56 2.49
N LEU A 87 -2.17 13.68 1.59
CA LEU A 87 -1.63 13.59 0.23
C LEU A 87 -1.83 14.88 -0.57
N LEU A 88 -2.89 15.64 -0.27
CA LEU A 88 -3.25 16.88 -0.96
C LEU A 88 -2.53 18.12 -0.38
N ARG A 89 -1.65 17.96 0.61
CA ARG A 89 -0.91 19.09 1.15
C ARG A 89 0.00 19.72 0.10
N PRO A 90 0.19 21.04 0.12
CA PRO A 90 1.20 21.70 -0.71
C PRO A 90 2.59 21.14 -0.43
N ARG A 91 3.43 21.03 -1.46
CA ARG A 91 4.82 20.57 -1.37
C ARG A 91 5.74 21.65 -1.92
N ASP A 92 6.88 21.79 -1.27
CA ASP A 92 7.99 22.62 -1.72
C ASP A 92 9.12 21.69 -2.20
N PRO A 93 9.33 21.55 -3.52
CA PRO A 93 10.33 20.64 -4.06
C PRO A 93 11.76 20.95 -3.61
N ASP A 94 12.12 22.21 -3.48
CA ASP A 94 13.46 22.63 -3.05
C ASP A 94 13.72 22.23 -1.59
N ARG A 95 12.77 22.50 -0.71
CA ARG A 95 12.83 22.09 0.67
C ARG A 95 12.87 20.57 0.84
N ILE A 96 12.07 19.83 0.06
CA ILE A 96 12.05 18.38 0.08
C ILE A 96 13.41 17.83 -0.38
N ALA A 97 13.92 18.30 -1.52
CA ALA A 97 15.20 17.86 -2.07
C ALA A 97 16.35 18.10 -1.08
N ALA A 98 16.38 19.28 -0.43
CA ALA A 98 17.38 19.62 0.57
C ALA A 98 17.39 18.71 1.81
N GLN A 99 16.30 18.02 2.10
CA GLN A 99 16.19 17.09 3.24
C GLN A 99 16.66 15.67 2.90
N LYS A 100 16.76 15.30 1.62
CA LYS A 100 17.11 13.95 1.19
C LYS A 100 18.61 13.68 1.39
N ARG A 101 18.94 12.63 2.11
CA ARG A 101 20.33 12.22 2.43
C ARG A 101 20.71 10.87 1.85
N GLN A 102 19.69 10.07 1.52
CA GLN A 102 19.83 8.68 1.08
C GLN A 102 19.18 8.48 -0.29
N PHE A 103 19.59 7.43 -1.00
CA PHE A 103 19.13 7.15 -2.36
C PHE A 103 17.74 6.55 -2.37
N CYS A 104 17.58 5.30 -1.95
CA CYS A 104 16.34 4.56 -2.10
C CYS A 104 16.04 3.69 -0.88
N ALA A 105 14.81 3.79 -0.38
CA ALA A 105 14.27 2.99 0.72
C ALA A 105 13.58 1.73 0.22
N PHE A 106 13.77 0.63 0.93
CA PHE A 106 13.07 -0.63 0.74
C PHE A 106 12.66 -1.22 2.08
N MET A 107 11.38 -1.59 2.24
CA MET A 107 10.91 -2.13 3.51
C MET A 107 9.92 -3.26 3.30
N VAL A 108 10.41 -4.50 3.42
CA VAL A 108 9.59 -5.70 3.25
C VAL A 108 9.91 -6.77 4.29
N SER A 109 8.94 -7.65 4.53
CA SER A 109 9.11 -8.82 5.39
C SER A 109 8.73 -10.13 4.68
N ASN A 110 7.95 -10.05 3.59
CA ASN A 110 7.57 -11.22 2.79
C ASN A 110 8.66 -11.55 1.76
N PRO A 111 9.28 -12.74 1.81
CA PRO A 111 10.32 -13.14 0.87
C PRO A 111 9.79 -13.69 -0.47
N HIS A 112 8.46 -13.85 -0.62
CA HIS A 112 7.87 -14.58 -1.74
C HIS A 112 7.45 -13.70 -2.91
N ALA A 113 7.53 -12.38 -2.81
CA ALA A 113 7.20 -11.45 -3.89
C ALA A 113 8.43 -11.29 -4.82
N ILE A 114 8.51 -12.14 -5.86
CA ILE A 114 9.69 -12.31 -6.71
C ILE A 114 10.04 -11.02 -7.47
N GLU A 115 9.05 -10.36 -8.06
CA GLU A 115 9.25 -9.13 -8.84
C GLU A 115 9.86 -8.01 -8.00
N ARG A 116 9.46 -7.93 -6.74
CA ARG A 116 9.99 -6.95 -5.78
C ARG A 116 11.46 -7.19 -5.47
N ILE A 117 11.85 -8.47 -5.32
CA ILE A 117 13.22 -8.88 -5.02
C ILE A 117 14.08 -8.68 -6.26
N ASP A 118 13.58 -9.03 -7.44
CA ASP A 118 14.28 -8.83 -8.71
C ASP A 118 14.58 -7.33 -8.93
N PHE A 119 13.57 -6.48 -8.78
CA PHE A 119 13.76 -5.03 -8.93
C PHE A 119 14.76 -4.46 -7.90
N PHE A 120 14.66 -4.87 -6.62
CA PHE A 120 15.63 -4.47 -5.59
C PHE A 120 17.06 -4.84 -5.99
N ASN A 121 17.28 -6.05 -6.49
CA ASN A 121 18.59 -6.51 -6.92
C ASN A 121 19.11 -5.74 -8.14
N ARG A 122 18.25 -5.42 -9.12
CA ARG A 122 18.63 -4.63 -10.30
C ARG A 122 19.02 -3.20 -9.91
N LEU A 123 18.16 -2.52 -9.15
CA LEU A 123 18.43 -1.16 -8.71
C LEU A 123 19.66 -1.06 -7.80
N SER A 124 19.91 -2.07 -6.98
CA SER A 124 21.08 -2.14 -6.09
C SER A 124 22.41 -2.27 -6.84
N LYS A 125 22.42 -2.71 -8.12
CA LYS A 125 23.62 -2.70 -8.97
C LYS A 125 24.03 -1.29 -9.38
N TYR A 126 23.06 -0.40 -9.53
CA TYR A 126 23.33 1.02 -9.81
C TYR A 126 23.82 1.74 -8.54
N LYS A 127 23.05 1.69 -7.47
CA LYS A 127 23.35 2.38 -6.22
C LYS A 127 22.69 1.66 -5.05
N LYS A 128 23.36 1.62 -3.89
CA LYS A 128 22.88 0.91 -2.71
C LYS A 128 21.45 1.30 -2.38
N VAL A 129 20.54 0.31 -2.33
CA VAL A 129 19.19 0.43 -1.79
C VAL A 129 19.21 -0.03 -0.34
N ASP A 130 18.78 0.83 0.58
CA ASP A 130 18.72 0.50 1.99
C ASP A 130 17.43 -0.27 2.31
N SER A 131 17.58 -1.48 2.86
CA SER A 131 16.48 -2.34 3.28
C SER A 131 16.36 -2.36 4.80
N GLY A 132 15.29 -1.76 5.31
CA GLY A 132 15.00 -1.65 6.76
C GLY A 132 13.98 -2.67 7.27
N GLY A 133 13.49 -3.57 6.42
CA GLY A 133 12.48 -4.57 6.76
C GLY A 133 13.02 -5.82 7.44
N GLY A 134 12.17 -6.86 7.52
CA GLY A 134 12.55 -8.17 8.06
C GLY A 134 13.26 -9.05 7.05
N TYR A 135 13.16 -8.75 5.75
CA TYR A 135 13.81 -9.49 4.68
C TYR A 135 14.78 -8.59 3.92
N LEU A 136 15.91 -9.14 3.47
CA LEU A 136 17.00 -8.41 2.82
C LEU A 136 17.54 -7.22 3.63
N ASN A 137 17.44 -7.25 4.95
CA ASN A 137 17.92 -6.16 5.81
C ASN A 137 19.43 -5.96 5.63
N ASN A 138 19.85 -4.74 5.31
CA ASN A 138 21.26 -4.40 5.04
C ASN A 138 21.71 -3.10 5.74
N ILE A 139 20.91 -2.58 6.69
CA ILE A 139 21.22 -1.36 7.43
C ILE A 139 21.63 -1.62 8.90
N GLY A 140 21.71 -2.91 9.30
CA GLY A 140 22.18 -3.31 10.63
C GLY A 140 21.15 -3.20 11.76
N TYR A 141 19.97 -2.64 11.49
CA TYR A 141 18.84 -2.60 12.42
C TYR A 141 17.52 -2.77 11.67
N ARG A 142 16.47 -3.13 12.36
CA ARG A 142 15.12 -3.19 11.79
C ARG A 142 14.37 -1.93 12.12
N VAL A 143 13.77 -1.29 11.10
CA VAL A 143 12.85 -0.16 11.32
C VAL A 143 11.64 -0.68 12.10
N GLU A 144 11.31 -0.01 13.19
CA GLU A 144 10.22 -0.38 14.07
C GLU A 144 8.88 -0.39 13.33
N ARG A 145 7.99 -1.29 13.77
CA ARG A 145 6.64 -1.37 13.23
C ARG A 145 5.85 -0.09 13.56
N GLY A 146 4.94 0.25 12.68
CA GLY A 146 4.09 1.42 12.81
C GLY A 146 4.25 2.37 11.63
N SER A 147 3.15 3.00 11.24
CA SER A 147 3.13 3.87 10.06
C SER A 147 4.06 5.06 10.25
N GLN A 148 4.06 5.69 11.43
CA GLN A 148 4.86 6.87 11.70
C GLN A 148 6.38 6.56 11.63
N ASN A 149 6.85 5.51 12.30
CA ASN A 149 8.26 5.11 12.27
C ASN A 149 8.75 4.83 10.84
N LYS A 150 7.90 4.16 10.05
CA LYS A 150 8.16 3.91 8.63
C LYS A 150 8.26 5.20 7.83
N LEU A 151 7.33 6.15 8.02
CA LEU A 151 7.33 7.43 7.33
C LEU A 151 8.57 8.26 7.69
N ASP A 152 8.91 8.33 8.99
CA ASP A 152 10.06 9.10 9.48
C ASP A 152 11.38 8.56 8.91
N TRP A 153 11.51 7.23 8.84
CA TRP A 153 12.66 6.60 8.21
C TRP A 153 12.73 6.90 6.71
N MET A 154 11.61 6.75 5.99
CA MET A 154 11.55 6.95 4.54
C MET A 154 11.80 8.40 4.12
N ARG A 155 11.49 9.40 4.94
CA ARG A 155 11.68 10.83 4.63
C ARG A 155 13.11 11.21 4.25
N ASN A 156 14.09 10.43 4.68
CA ASN A 156 15.50 10.67 4.35
C ASN A 156 15.88 10.26 2.92
N TYR A 157 15.01 9.52 2.22
CA TYR A 157 15.30 8.89 0.92
C TYR A 157 14.67 9.68 -0.23
N LYS A 158 15.40 9.76 -1.37
CA LYS A 158 14.88 10.31 -2.63
C LYS A 158 13.75 9.42 -3.17
N PHE A 159 13.99 8.11 -3.24
CA PHE A 159 13.10 7.10 -3.81
C PHE A 159 12.65 6.08 -2.77
N SER A 160 11.57 5.39 -3.09
CA SER A 160 11.13 4.23 -2.33
C SER A 160 10.55 3.16 -3.25
N ILE A 161 11.03 1.91 -3.13
CA ILE A 161 10.43 0.75 -3.81
C ILE A 161 9.13 0.39 -3.08
N THR A 162 8.00 0.57 -3.76
CA THR A 162 6.64 0.42 -3.21
C THR A 162 5.83 -0.67 -3.90
N PHE A 163 6.51 -1.76 -4.24
CA PHE A 163 5.89 -2.91 -4.90
C PHE A 163 4.89 -3.63 -4.00
N GLU A 164 3.74 -3.96 -4.53
CA GLU A 164 2.75 -4.81 -3.87
C GLU A 164 3.24 -6.26 -3.76
N ASN A 165 2.52 -7.08 -2.99
CA ASN A 165 2.86 -8.50 -2.87
C ASN A 165 2.54 -9.29 -4.15
N SER A 166 1.64 -8.78 -4.97
CA SER A 166 1.20 -9.38 -6.24
C SER A 166 0.59 -8.33 -7.16
N CYS A 167 0.56 -8.63 -8.45
CA CYS A 167 -0.09 -7.80 -9.46
C CYS A 167 -1.56 -8.16 -9.60
N TYR A 168 -2.46 -7.17 -9.44
CA TYR A 168 -3.87 -7.33 -9.74
C TYR A 168 -4.55 -5.96 -9.94
N PRO A 169 -5.42 -5.79 -10.97
CA PRO A 169 -6.18 -4.57 -11.20
C PRO A 169 -7.02 -4.16 -9.97
N GLY A 170 -6.78 -2.95 -9.47
CA GLY A 170 -7.45 -2.44 -8.28
C GLY A 170 -6.72 -2.67 -6.96
N TYR A 171 -5.76 -3.62 -6.88
CA TYR A 171 -5.05 -3.96 -5.64
C TYR A 171 -3.96 -2.93 -5.31
N THR A 172 -4.34 -1.88 -4.61
CA THR A 172 -3.42 -0.85 -4.11
C THR A 172 -3.50 -0.80 -2.59
N THR A 173 -2.39 -1.10 -1.92
CA THR A 173 -2.31 -1.04 -0.46
C THR A 173 -1.79 0.31 0.05
N GLU A 174 -1.40 0.38 1.31
CA GLU A 174 -0.85 1.59 1.93
C GLU A 174 0.56 1.96 1.44
N LYS A 175 1.23 1.11 0.68
CA LYS A 175 2.66 1.29 0.32
C LYS A 175 2.89 2.54 -0.50
N LEU A 176 2.12 2.73 -1.58
CA LEU A 176 2.21 3.90 -2.44
C LEU A 176 1.88 5.19 -1.66
N MET A 177 0.80 5.16 -0.87
CA MET A 177 0.41 6.27 -0.01
C MET A 177 1.52 6.66 0.98
N HIS A 178 2.12 5.69 1.67
CA HIS A 178 3.18 5.95 2.64
C HIS A 178 4.41 6.60 2.01
N ALA A 179 4.82 6.17 0.82
CA ALA A 179 5.94 6.80 0.11
C ALA A 179 5.64 8.26 -0.24
N LEU A 180 4.45 8.54 -0.75
CA LEU A 180 4.00 9.90 -1.05
C LEU A 180 3.88 10.78 0.22
N LEU A 181 3.45 10.21 1.35
CA LEU A 181 3.41 10.92 2.63
C LEU A 181 4.80 11.21 3.21
N ALA A 182 5.78 10.38 2.87
CA ALA A 182 7.18 10.57 3.24
C ALA A 182 7.94 11.49 2.26
N ASP A 183 7.25 12.06 1.27
CA ASP A 183 7.84 12.90 0.21
C ASP A 183 8.99 12.19 -0.53
N THR A 184 8.89 10.88 -0.73
CA THR A 184 9.79 10.13 -1.63
C THR A 184 9.14 9.96 -2.98
N ILE A 185 9.91 9.81 -4.04
CA ILE A 185 9.38 9.38 -5.36
C ILE A 185 9.15 7.86 -5.26
N PRO A 186 7.87 7.40 -5.30
CA PRO A 186 7.58 5.98 -5.29
C PRO A 186 7.96 5.33 -6.62
N ILE A 187 8.62 4.17 -6.56
CA ILE A 187 8.78 3.25 -7.69
C ILE A 187 7.77 2.13 -7.44
N TYR A 188 6.71 2.08 -8.23
CA TYR A 188 5.53 1.27 -7.94
C TYR A 188 5.32 0.15 -8.96
N TRP A 189 4.97 -1.02 -8.44
CA TRP A 189 4.46 -2.16 -9.22
C TRP A 189 3.37 -2.88 -8.42
N GLY A 190 2.34 -3.37 -9.10
CA GLY A 190 1.25 -4.14 -8.50
C GLY A 190 -0.08 -3.90 -9.20
N ASN A 191 -0.77 -2.81 -8.88
CA ASN A 191 -2.01 -2.45 -9.56
C ASN A 191 -1.72 -1.72 -10.87
N PRO A 192 -1.97 -2.31 -12.05
CA PRO A 192 -1.77 -1.61 -13.33
C PRO A 192 -2.68 -0.38 -13.49
N LEU A 193 -3.76 -0.30 -12.70
CA LEU A 193 -4.72 0.80 -12.70
C LEU A 193 -4.50 1.77 -11.51
N ALA A 194 -3.29 1.86 -10.97
CA ALA A 194 -2.99 2.73 -9.83
C ALA A 194 -3.28 4.22 -10.11
N SER A 195 -3.26 4.64 -11.37
CA SER A 195 -3.62 5.99 -11.82
C SER A 195 -5.09 6.35 -11.60
N LEU A 196 -5.97 5.38 -11.34
CA LEU A 196 -7.35 5.66 -10.92
C LEU A 196 -7.43 6.17 -9.48
N ASP A 197 -6.43 5.88 -8.67
CA ASP A 197 -6.39 6.21 -7.24
C ASP A 197 -5.42 7.35 -6.92
N PHE A 198 -4.32 7.47 -7.68
CA PHE A 198 -3.23 8.41 -7.43
C PHE A 198 -2.86 9.16 -8.71
N ASN A 199 -2.39 10.40 -8.56
CA ASN A 199 -1.89 11.18 -9.68
C ASN A 199 -0.72 10.44 -10.35
N PRO A 200 -0.82 10.06 -11.65
CA PRO A 200 0.23 9.31 -12.33
C PRO A 200 1.56 10.05 -12.44
N LYS A 201 1.56 11.39 -12.32
CA LYS A 201 2.78 12.20 -12.28
C LYS A 201 3.50 12.17 -10.93
N ALA A 202 2.89 11.59 -9.90
CA ALA A 202 3.45 11.57 -8.54
C ALA A 202 4.27 10.31 -8.21
N PHE A 203 4.38 9.36 -9.15
CA PHE A 203 5.11 8.11 -8.94
C PHE A 203 5.57 7.50 -10.27
N ILE A 204 6.62 6.69 -10.23
CA ILE A 204 7.09 5.90 -11.36
C ILE A 204 6.31 4.59 -11.37
N ASN A 205 5.41 4.42 -12.34
CA ASN A 205 4.64 3.19 -12.49
C ASN A 205 5.41 2.21 -13.39
N CYS A 206 5.90 1.11 -12.84
CA CYS A 206 6.65 0.11 -13.61
C CYS A 206 5.85 -0.52 -14.74
N HIS A 207 4.51 -0.48 -14.69
CA HIS A 207 3.67 -0.99 -15.79
C HIS A 207 3.69 -0.11 -17.06
N ASP A 208 4.22 1.11 -16.99
CA ASP A 208 4.32 2.03 -18.11
C ASP A 208 5.61 1.80 -18.93
N TYR A 209 6.47 0.85 -18.52
CA TYR A 209 7.77 0.55 -19.13
C TYR A 209 7.85 -0.90 -19.60
N SER A 210 8.68 -1.15 -20.62
CA SER A 210 8.82 -2.49 -21.22
C SER A 210 9.56 -3.48 -20.32
N SER A 211 10.43 -2.98 -19.41
CA SER A 211 11.21 -3.80 -18.50
C SER A 211 11.56 -3.05 -17.20
N PHE A 212 11.97 -3.79 -16.19
CA PHE A 212 12.53 -3.19 -14.97
C PHE A 212 13.87 -2.50 -15.21
N ASP A 213 14.62 -2.88 -16.22
CA ASP A 213 15.89 -2.21 -16.57
C ASP A 213 15.62 -0.81 -17.11
N ASP A 214 14.55 -0.60 -17.90
CA ASP A 214 14.14 0.74 -18.35
C ASP A 214 13.76 1.64 -17.17
N VAL A 215 13.11 1.07 -16.16
CA VAL A 215 12.78 1.81 -14.92
C VAL A 215 14.04 2.16 -14.13
N VAL A 216 15.02 1.25 -14.07
CA VAL A 216 16.32 1.53 -13.41
C VAL A 216 17.06 2.67 -14.11
N GLU A 217 17.07 2.71 -15.44
CA GLU A 217 17.69 3.81 -16.20
C GLU A 217 16.98 5.14 -15.95
N LEU A 218 15.65 5.17 -15.93
CA LEU A 218 14.90 6.37 -15.55
C LEU A 218 15.24 6.85 -14.14
N VAL A 219 15.28 5.94 -13.17
CA VAL A 219 15.64 6.28 -11.77
C VAL A 219 17.07 6.83 -11.70
N ARG A 220 18.00 6.30 -12.51
CA ARG A 220 19.37 6.80 -12.62
C ARG A 220 19.38 8.23 -13.18
N GLU A 221 18.63 8.50 -14.25
CA GLU A 221 18.51 9.81 -14.86
C GLU A 221 18.00 10.85 -13.84
N ILE A 222 16.90 10.52 -13.15
CA ILE A 222 16.31 11.38 -12.12
C ILE A 222 17.30 11.61 -10.95
N ASP A 223 17.99 10.56 -10.50
CA ASP A 223 18.97 10.68 -9.38
C ASP A 223 20.15 11.58 -9.71
N GLN A 224 20.58 11.62 -10.98
CA GLN A 224 21.70 12.40 -11.47
C GLN A 224 21.31 13.84 -11.94
N ASN A 225 20.02 14.12 -12.09
CA ASN A 225 19.50 15.40 -12.55
C ASN A 225 18.60 16.03 -11.48
N GLU A 226 19.13 17.02 -10.77
CA GLU A 226 18.40 17.69 -9.68
C GLU A 226 17.13 18.40 -10.16
N ALA A 227 17.14 18.98 -11.36
CA ALA A 227 15.97 19.65 -11.94
C ALA A 227 14.85 18.64 -12.20
N LEU A 228 15.18 17.50 -12.81
CA LEU A 228 14.23 16.42 -13.08
C LEU A 228 13.71 15.77 -11.77
N TYR A 229 14.56 15.70 -10.74
CA TYR A 229 14.14 15.20 -9.43
C TYR A 229 13.09 16.10 -8.76
N LYS A 230 13.16 17.41 -9.00
CA LYS A 230 12.26 18.42 -8.39
C LYS A 230 10.95 18.58 -9.15
N GLU A 231 10.89 18.18 -10.42
CA GLU A 231 9.70 18.20 -11.27
C GLU A 231 8.66 17.15 -10.81
#